data_9c45cc885373ab047f93bf0074a5ae97
#
_entry.id   9c45cc885373ab047f93bf0074a5ae97
#
_cell.length_a   1.000
_cell.length_b   1.000
_cell.length_c   1.000
_cell.angle_alpha   90.00
_cell.angle_beta   90.00
_cell.angle_gamma   90.00
#
_symmetry.space_group_name_H-M   'P 1'
#
loop_
_entity.id
_entity.type
_entity.pdbx_description
1 polymer ?
#
loop_
_entity_poly.entity_id
_entity_poly.type
_entity_poly.pdbx_seq_one_letter_code
_entity_poly.pdbx_strand_id
1 'polypeptide(L)'
;IIHKKFKRCEFCNKELTPIGLDYLYANISPDAIKYERCDCNKAQEYWKKRDEQEYEIQKRKHFRDVINKLYKKNYNERKFQNLNFENFNINSGNEKAVKVANDYTNKCITKVQTKGLIMTGESGLGKTHLAASIANKLIENDKIVLMGRLTTLLDMIKETFRDNTKSENELIELYSNVDMIIIDDLGTEKISRWALEKLYTIIENRKENRLPIIITTRFDKQGLIERFSQSQDEQLVDAIISKLYQMCYGISLKNIKEKASTSDQTKC
;
A
#
# COMPACT_ATOMS: atom_id res chain seq x y z
N ILE A 1 -47.78 -30.67 14.93
CA ILE A 1 -47.84 -29.19 14.97
C ILE A 1 -46.40 -28.71 15.06
N ILE A 2 -45.83 -28.26 13.93
CA ILE A 2 -44.47 -27.74 13.86
C ILE A 2 -44.52 -26.34 14.48
N HIS A 3 -43.98 -26.17 15.66
CA HIS A 3 -43.76 -24.84 16.23
C HIS A 3 -42.73 -24.12 15.38
N LYS A 4 -43.14 -23.34 14.39
CA LYS A 4 -42.30 -22.41 13.64
C LYS A 4 -41.82 -21.37 14.63
N LYS A 5 -40.59 -21.47 15.11
CA LYS A 5 -39.92 -20.37 15.82
C LYS A 5 -39.70 -19.26 14.81
N PHE A 6 -40.55 -18.26 14.79
CA PHE A 6 -40.32 -17.04 14.01
C PHE A 6 -39.10 -16.31 14.60
N LYS A 7 -38.16 -15.93 13.78
CA LYS A 7 -37.05 -15.05 14.18
C LYS A 7 -37.63 -13.64 14.35
N ARG A 8 -37.24 -12.96 15.39
CA ARG A 8 -37.62 -11.57 15.66
C ARG A 8 -36.47 -10.63 15.54
N CYS A 9 -36.74 -9.40 15.13
CA CYS A 9 -35.73 -8.36 15.07
C CYS A 9 -35.19 -8.05 16.47
N GLU A 10 -33.87 -8.07 16.63
CA GLU A 10 -33.21 -7.80 17.91
C GLU A 10 -33.40 -6.37 18.42
N PHE A 11 -33.81 -5.43 17.53
CA PHE A 11 -33.91 -4.01 17.84
C PHE A 11 -35.33 -3.56 18.14
N CYS A 12 -36.36 -4.09 17.44
CA CYS A 12 -37.72 -3.67 17.57
C CYS A 12 -38.70 -4.80 17.88
N ASN A 13 -38.23 -6.02 17.98
CA ASN A 13 -39.00 -7.23 18.29
C ASN A 13 -40.08 -7.60 17.25
N LYS A 14 -40.14 -6.95 16.07
CA LYS A 14 -41.01 -7.30 14.95
C LYS A 14 -40.65 -8.69 14.41
N GLU A 15 -41.63 -9.50 14.07
CA GLU A 15 -41.41 -10.79 13.41
C GLU A 15 -40.78 -10.59 12.01
N LEU A 16 -39.81 -11.43 11.67
CA LEU A 16 -39.09 -11.38 10.41
C LEU A 16 -39.63 -12.45 9.46
N THR A 17 -39.79 -12.07 8.20
CA THR A 17 -40.28 -12.97 7.15
C THR A 17 -39.11 -13.86 6.67
N PRO A 18 -39.25 -15.19 6.60
CA PRO A 18 -38.26 -16.04 6.02
C PRO A 18 -38.16 -15.84 4.51
N ILE A 19 -36.94 -15.87 3.97
CA ILE A 19 -36.62 -15.70 2.55
C ILE A 19 -36.41 -17.06 1.90
N GLY A 20 -36.91 -17.23 0.66
CA GLY A 20 -36.78 -18.46 -0.10
C GLY A 20 -37.82 -19.49 0.21
N LEU A 21 -37.67 -20.69 -0.34
CA LEU A 21 -38.58 -21.83 -0.12
C LEU A 21 -38.03 -22.85 0.87
N ASP A 22 -36.78 -22.67 1.30
CA ASP A 22 -36.06 -23.63 2.13
C ASP A 22 -36.75 -23.90 3.47
N TYR A 23 -37.42 -22.89 4.02
CA TYR A 23 -38.14 -23.02 5.29
C TYR A 23 -39.38 -23.91 5.22
N LEU A 24 -39.80 -24.29 4.01
CA LEU A 24 -40.91 -25.20 3.79
C LEU A 24 -40.55 -26.69 3.95
N TYR A 25 -39.28 -27.00 3.90
CA TYR A 25 -38.81 -28.37 4.02
C TYR A 25 -38.56 -28.75 5.48
N ALA A 26 -39.15 -29.91 5.90
CA ALA A 26 -39.15 -30.34 7.30
C ALA A 26 -37.77 -30.67 7.89
N ASN A 27 -36.75 -30.87 7.07
CA ASN A 27 -35.43 -31.35 7.48
C ASN A 27 -34.34 -30.25 7.50
N ILE A 28 -34.69 -28.99 7.40
CA ILE A 28 -33.74 -27.88 7.44
C ILE A 28 -33.51 -27.45 8.88
N SER A 29 -32.24 -27.32 9.27
CA SER A 29 -31.87 -26.73 10.55
C SER A 29 -32.43 -25.30 10.66
N PRO A 30 -33.03 -24.91 11.79
CA PRO A 30 -33.57 -23.56 12.01
C PRO A 30 -32.54 -22.45 11.73
N ASP A 31 -31.22 -22.76 11.92
CA ASP A 31 -30.12 -21.83 11.69
C ASP A 31 -29.78 -21.62 10.21
N ALA A 32 -30.27 -22.51 9.34
CA ALA A 32 -30.08 -22.40 7.89
C ALA A 32 -31.15 -21.51 7.21
N ILE A 33 -32.24 -21.18 7.91
CA ILE A 33 -33.32 -20.35 7.37
C ILE A 33 -32.86 -18.89 7.33
N LYS A 34 -32.87 -18.30 6.14
CA LYS A 34 -32.60 -16.89 5.93
C LYS A 34 -33.88 -16.06 6.17
N TYR A 35 -33.73 -14.89 6.77
CA TYR A 35 -34.84 -13.97 7.06
C TYR A 35 -34.58 -12.62 6.41
N GLU A 36 -35.66 -11.90 6.08
CA GLU A 36 -35.57 -10.52 5.63
C GLU A 36 -34.95 -9.64 6.73
N ARG A 37 -34.26 -8.60 6.30
CA ARG A 37 -33.71 -7.58 7.20
C ARG A 37 -34.87 -6.69 7.68
N CYS A 38 -34.92 -6.41 8.97
CA CYS A 38 -35.90 -5.49 9.48
C CYS A 38 -35.70 -4.07 8.97
N ASP A 39 -36.78 -3.37 8.72
CA ASP A 39 -36.84 -2.00 8.22
C ASP A 39 -36.82 -0.91 9.32
N CYS A 40 -36.71 -1.28 10.60
CA CYS A 40 -36.61 -0.30 11.68
C CYS A 40 -35.28 0.44 11.64
N ASN A 41 -35.22 1.71 12.03
CA ASN A 41 -34.03 2.59 11.92
C ASN A 41 -32.78 1.95 12.50
N LYS A 42 -32.87 1.35 13.69
CA LYS A 42 -31.71 0.69 14.32
C LYS A 42 -31.20 -0.52 13.53
N ALA A 43 -32.10 -1.31 12.93
CA ALA A 43 -31.72 -2.44 12.08
C ALA A 43 -31.08 -1.95 10.77
N GLN A 44 -31.62 -0.89 10.16
CA GLN A 44 -31.03 -0.30 8.95
C GLN A 44 -29.62 0.23 9.20
N GLU A 45 -29.38 0.95 10.29
CA GLU A 45 -28.03 1.42 10.66
C GLU A 45 -27.06 0.26 10.92
N TYR A 46 -27.51 -0.78 11.62
CA TYR A 46 -26.72 -1.98 11.89
C TYR A 46 -26.34 -2.70 10.59
N TRP A 47 -27.31 -2.93 9.69
CA TRP A 47 -27.07 -3.63 8.43
C TRP A 47 -26.18 -2.80 7.50
N LYS A 48 -26.40 -1.49 7.41
CA LYS A 48 -25.56 -0.59 6.63
C LYS A 48 -24.08 -0.69 7.07
N LYS A 49 -23.83 -0.60 8.37
CA LYS A 49 -22.47 -0.72 8.92
C LYS A 49 -21.86 -2.09 8.65
N ARG A 50 -22.66 -3.14 8.74
CA ARG A 50 -22.21 -4.51 8.49
C ARG A 50 -21.90 -4.74 7.01
N ASP A 51 -22.73 -4.25 6.11
CA ASP A 51 -22.51 -4.34 4.66
C ASP A 51 -21.25 -3.56 4.25
N GLU A 52 -21.02 -2.38 4.83
CA GLU A 52 -19.79 -1.61 4.64
C GLU A 52 -18.56 -2.40 5.10
N GLN A 53 -18.63 -3.04 6.26
CA GLN A 53 -17.53 -3.87 6.78
C GLN A 53 -17.27 -5.10 5.89
N GLU A 54 -18.32 -5.78 5.45
CA GLU A 54 -18.21 -6.95 4.57
C GLU A 54 -17.64 -6.57 3.21
N TYR A 55 -18.09 -5.44 2.64
CA TYR A 55 -17.52 -4.88 1.41
C TYR A 55 -16.01 -4.59 1.55
N GLU A 56 -15.59 -3.96 2.64
CA GLU A 56 -14.17 -3.69 2.89
C GLU A 56 -13.34 -4.99 3.03
N ILE A 57 -13.87 -6.00 3.71
CA ILE A 57 -13.21 -7.31 3.83
C ILE A 57 -13.06 -7.97 2.46
N GLN A 58 -14.11 -7.97 1.64
CA GLN A 58 -14.07 -8.53 0.29
C GLN A 58 -13.12 -7.76 -0.63
N LYS A 59 -13.14 -6.42 -0.56
CA LYS A 59 -12.23 -5.54 -1.29
C LYS A 59 -10.77 -5.82 -0.92
N ARG A 60 -10.46 -5.95 0.37
CA ARG A 60 -9.09 -6.30 0.83
C ARG A 60 -8.65 -7.69 0.37
N LYS A 61 -9.54 -8.67 0.41
CA LYS A 61 -9.26 -10.01 -0.12
C LYS A 61 -8.97 -9.95 -1.62
N HIS A 62 -9.80 -9.25 -2.37
CA HIS A 62 -9.59 -9.05 -3.80
C HIS A 62 -8.24 -8.39 -4.09
N PHE A 63 -7.86 -7.34 -3.35
CA PHE A 63 -6.56 -6.68 -3.52
C PHE A 63 -5.39 -7.64 -3.27
N ARG A 64 -5.45 -8.47 -2.21
CA ARG A 64 -4.42 -9.50 -1.95
C ARG A 64 -4.32 -10.49 -3.11
N ASP A 65 -5.45 -10.98 -3.61
CA ASP A 65 -5.47 -11.94 -4.71
C ASP A 65 -4.89 -11.35 -5.99
N VAL A 66 -5.20 -10.08 -6.27
CA VAL A 66 -4.64 -9.35 -7.41
C VAL A 66 -3.13 -9.19 -7.28
N ILE A 67 -2.65 -8.71 -6.13
CA ILE A 67 -1.23 -8.54 -5.86
C ILE A 67 -0.50 -9.86 -5.99
N ASN A 68 -1.02 -10.94 -5.39
CA ASN A 68 -0.41 -12.27 -5.49
C ASN A 68 -0.32 -12.77 -6.93
N LYS A 69 -1.32 -12.49 -7.77
CA LYS A 69 -1.28 -12.84 -9.20
C LYS A 69 -0.25 -12.01 -9.96
N LEU A 70 -0.21 -10.70 -9.71
CA LEU A 70 0.76 -9.80 -10.33
C LEU A 70 2.19 -10.21 -9.99
N TYR A 71 2.42 -10.54 -8.77
CA TYR A 71 3.71 -10.96 -8.27
C TYR A 71 4.13 -12.33 -8.80
N LYS A 72 3.26 -13.29 -8.88
CA LYS A 72 3.57 -14.59 -9.52
C LYS A 72 3.96 -14.45 -10.99
N LYS A 73 3.39 -13.47 -11.70
CA LYS A 73 3.68 -13.21 -13.12
C LYS A 73 4.99 -12.44 -13.31
N ASN A 74 5.34 -11.54 -12.39
CA ASN A 74 6.50 -10.64 -12.49
C ASN A 74 7.62 -11.08 -11.54
N TYR A 75 8.38 -11.97 -11.96
CA TYR A 75 9.55 -12.73 -11.49
C TYR A 75 10.51 -12.12 -10.44
N ASN A 76 10.39 -10.85 -10.04
CA ASN A 76 11.42 -10.16 -9.22
C ASN A 76 11.24 -10.25 -7.71
N GLU A 77 10.25 -10.94 -7.20
CA GLU A 77 9.87 -10.92 -5.78
C GLU A 77 10.67 -11.80 -4.87
N ARG A 78 11.13 -12.96 -5.37
CA ARG A 78 11.95 -13.85 -4.55
C ARG A 78 13.19 -13.13 -4.00
N LYS A 79 13.63 -12.06 -4.69
CA LYS A 79 14.78 -11.25 -4.29
C LYS A 79 14.52 -10.46 -3.01
N PHE A 80 13.28 -10.06 -2.73
CA PHE A 80 12.94 -9.21 -1.57
C PHE A 80 12.39 -10.02 -0.39
N GLN A 81 11.88 -11.23 -0.60
CA GLN A 81 11.21 -12.04 0.42
C GLN A 81 12.06 -12.37 1.64
N ASN A 82 13.38 -12.46 1.46
CA ASN A 82 14.31 -12.81 2.54
C ASN A 82 14.96 -11.57 3.19
N LEU A 83 14.62 -10.36 2.75
CA LEU A 83 15.19 -9.13 3.30
C LEU A 83 14.37 -8.68 4.52
N ASN A 84 15.00 -8.64 5.69
CA ASN A 84 14.39 -8.23 6.93
C ASN A 84 15.34 -7.35 7.75
N PHE A 85 14.85 -6.78 8.85
CA PHE A 85 15.66 -5.95 9.74
C PHE A 85 16.77 -6.73 10.43
N GLU A 86 16.61 -8.04 10.64
CA GLU A 86 17.55 -8.90 11.35
C GLU A 86 18.79 -9.20 10.52
N ASN A 87 18.60 -9.41 9.20
CA ASN A 87 19.72 -9.66 8.28
C ASN A 87 20.25 -8.40 7.59
N PHE A 88 19.80 -7.21 8.04
CA PHE A 88 20.33 -5.95 7.55
C PHE A 88 21.72 -5.69 8.12
N ASN A 89 22.69 -5.38 7.26
CA ASN A 89 24.05 -5.05 7.69
C ASN A 89 24.12 -3.65 8.29
N ILE A 90 24.05 -3.57 9.62
CA ILE A 90 24.08 -2.32 10.37
C ILE A 90 25.51 -1.82 10.52
N ASN A 91 25.71 -0.54 10.25
CA ASN A 91 26.97 0.16 10.46
C ASN A 91 26.74 1.61 10.93
N SER A 92 27.78 2.34 11.31
CA SER A 92 27.66 3.70 11.85
C SER A 92 27.05 4.73 10.88
N GLY A 93 27.00 4.44 9.58
CA GLY A 93 26.41 5.30 8.56
C GLY A 93 24.91 5.09 8.38
N ASN A 94 24.39 3.90 8.77
CA ASN A 94 22.98 3.52 8.54
C ASN A 94 22.18 3.19 9.82
N GLU A 95 22.83 3.04 10.98
CA GLU A 95 22.18 2.64 12.25
C GLU A 95 20.95 3.50 12.59
N LYS A 96 21.08 4.82 12.47
CA LYS A 96 19.96 5.75 12.73
C LYS A 96 18.82 5.54 11.74
N ALA A 97 19.14 5.30 10.46
CA ALA A 97 18.14 5.05 9.42
C ALA A 97 17.37 3.74 9.69
N VAL A 98 18.06 2.69 10.11
CA VAL A 98 17.46 1.39 10.47
C VAL A 98 16.52 1.55 11.68
N LYS A 99 16.95 2.24 12.73
CA LYS A 99 16.12 2.51 13.90
C LYS A 99 14.85 3.28 13.55
N VAL A 100 14.99 4.38 12.79
CA VAL A 100 13.86 5.19 12.33
C VAL A 100 12.91 4.36 11.46
N ALA A 101 13.43 3.54 10.55
CA ALA A 101 12.62 2.69 9.69
C ALA A 101 11.85 1.62 10.49
N ASN A 102 12.47 1.01 11.51
CA ASN A 102 11.80 0.04 12.36
C ASN A 102 10.69 0.67 13.21
N ASP A 103 10.97 1.83 13.84
CA ASP A 103 9.97 2.60 14.60
C ASP A 103 8.80 3.07 13.71
N TYR A 104 9.11 3.52 12.51
CA TYR A 104 8.13 3.87 11.48
C TYR A 104 7.22 2.67 11.14
N THR A 105 7.81 1.49 10.92
CA THR A 105 7.06 0.28 10.60
C THR A 105 6.08 -0.09 11.71
N ASN A 106 6.51 -0.03 12.96
CA ASN A 106 5.66 -0.31 14.12
C ASN A 106 4.46 0.67 14.19
N LYS A 107 4.67 1.95 13.88
CA LYS A 107 3.59 2.95 13.78
C LYS A 107 2.63 2.68 12.61
N CYS A 108 3.13 2.17 11.48
CA CYS A 108 2.28 1.76 10.35
C CYS A 108 1.41 0.55 10.69
N ILE A 109 1.96 -0.43 11.43
CA ILE A 109 1.21 -1.60 11.91
C ILE A 109 0.00 -1.15 12.73
N THR A 110 0.18 -0.21 13.65
CA THR A 110 -0.86 0.33 14.54
C THR A 110 -1.77 1.37 13.87
N LYS A 111 -1.59 1.64 12.58
CA LYS A 111 -2.34 2.66 11.82
C LYS A 111 -2.23 4.11 12.37
N VAL A 112 -1.22 4.40 13.15
CA VAL A 112 -0.95 5.76 13.66
C VAL A 112 -0.24 6.60 12.60
N GLN A 113 0.50 5.96 11.68
CA GLN A 113 1.32 6.66 10.69
C GLN A 113 0.58 6.85 9.36
N THR A 114 0.50 8.09 8.91
CA THR A 114 -0.09 8.48 7.62
C THR A 114 0.92 9.09 6.65
N LYS A 115 2.08 9.55 7.14
CA LYS A 115 3.16 10.04 6.30
C LYS A 115 4.04 8.89 5.83
N GLY A 116 4.57 9.02 4.63
CA GLY A 116 5.51 8.09 4.03
C GLY A 116 6.96 8.35 4.39
N LEU A 117 7.88 7.68 3.67
CA LEU A 117 9.32 7.87 3.79
C LEU A 117 9.96 8.10 2.42
N ILE A 118 10.92 9.02 2.33
CA ILE A 118 11.87 9.12 1.22
C ILE A 118 13.25 8.73 1.75
N MET A 119 13.78 7.61 1.25
CA MET A 119 15.11 7.12 1.60
C MET A 119 16.10 7.53 0.53
N THR A 120 17.04 8.39 0.89
CA THR A 120 18.08 8.91 -0.02
C THR A 120 19.46 8.36 0.33
N GLY A 121 20.36 8.35 -0.65
CA GLY A 121 21.75 7.94 -0.47
C GLY A 121 22.31 7.25 -1.72
N GLU A 122 23.61 7.09 -1.80
CA GLU A 122 24.29 6.42 -2.91
C GLU A 122 23.84 4.97 -3.14
N SER A 123 24.16 4.44 -4.31
CA SER A 123 23.88 3.03 -4.63
C SER A 123 24.63 2.10 -3.67
N GLY A 124 24.03 0.97 -3.31
CA GLY A 124 24.68 -0.04 -2.45
C GLY A 124 24.59 0.23 -0.95
N LEU A 125 24.00 1.34 -0.48
CA LEU A 125 23.87 1.65 0.95
C LEU A 125 22.75 0.91 1.67
N GLY A 126 22.02 0.03 1.00
CA GLY A 126 20.97 -0.80 1.63
C GLY A 126 19.56 -0.18 1.60
N LYS A 127 19.30 0.89 0.84
CA LYS A 127 17.96 1.51 0.74
C LYS A 127 16.86 0.51 0.37
N THR A 128 17.07 -0.26 -0.70
CA THR A 128 16.17 -1.30 -1.17
C THR A 128 15.98 -2.39 -0.11
N HIS A 129 17.06 -2.81 0.57
CA HIS A 129 16.96 -3.78 1.67
C HIS A 129 16.09 -3.24 2.80
N LEU A 130 16.33 -2.01 3.22
CA LEU A 130 15.56 -1.38 4.30
C LEU A 130 14.07 -1.23 3.93
N ALA A 131 13.78 -0.83 2.69
CA ALA A 131 12.42 -0.74 2.16
C ALA A 131 11.73 -2.12 2.11
N ALA A 132 12.45 -3.16 1.68
CA ALA A 132 11.95 -4.54 1.68
C ALA A 132 11.73 -5.09 3.11
N SER A 133 12.60 -4.74 4.06
CA SER A 133 12.41 -5.11 5.48
C SER A 133 11.12 -4.51 6.05
N ILE A 134 10.83 -3.25 5.71
CA ILE A 134 9.54 -2.63 6.07
C ILE A 134 8.38 -3.37 5.42
N ALA A 135 8.48 -3.65 4.11
CA ALA A 135 7.43 -4.35 3.37
C ALA A 135 7.11 -5.71 4.00
N ASN A 136 8.12 -6.53 4.23
CA ASN A 136 7.94 -7.89 4.78
C ASN A 136 7.35 -7.85 6.19
N LYS A 137 7.85 -6.97 7.06
CA LYS A 137 7.29 -6.81 8.41
C LYS A 137 5.83 -6.32 8.39
N LEU A 138 5.45 -5.46 7.44
CA LEU A 138 4.06 -5.04 7.26
C LEU A 138 3.18 -6.20 6.77
N ILE A 139 3.67 -7.01 5.80
CA ILE A 139 2.96 -8.19 5.27
C ILE A 139 2.74 -9.23 6.37
N GLU A 140 3.74 -9.50 7.21
CA GLU A 140 3.64 -10.38 8.38
C GLU A 140 2.56 -9.92 9.38
N ASN A 141 2.23 -8.62 9.38
CA ASN A 141 1.18 -8.02 10.19
C ASN A 141 -0.11 -7.71 9.40
N ASP A 142 -0.43 -8.56 8.43
CA ASP A 142 -1.67 -8.50 7.63
C ASP A 142 -1.89 -7.21 6.83
N LYS A 143 -0.86 -6.41 6.59
CA LYS A 143 -0.96 -5.24 5.72
C LYS A 143 -0.83 -5.65 4.26
N ILE A 144 -1.53 -4.94 3.40
CA ILE A 144 -1.44 -5.11 1.96
C ILE A 144 -0.38 -4.13 1.44
N VAL A 145 0.75 -4.69 1.00
CA VAL A 145 1.91 -3.91 0.54
C VAL A 145 2.17 -4.19 -0.93
N LEU A 146 2.42 -3.15 -1.69
CA LEU A 146 2.90 -3.25 -3.07
C LEU A 146 4.29 -2.62 -3.15
N MET A 147 5.29 -3.38 -3.63
CA MET A 147 6.66 -2.91 -3.79
C MET A 147 7.17 -3.21 -5.20
N GLY A 148 7.83 -2.26 -5.82
CA GLY A 148 8.46 -2.45 -7.12
C GLY A 148 9.13 -1.18 -7.64
N ARG A 149 9.83 -1.30 -8.79
CA ARG A 149 10.26 -0.12 -9.54
C ARG A 149 9.06 0.53 -10.21
N LEU A 150 9.12 1.84 -10.42
CA LEU A 150 8.03 2.57 -11.06
C LEU A 150 7.67 1.98 -12.44
N THR A 151 8.66 1.65 -13.27
CA THR A 151 8.43 1.03 -14.58
C THR A 151 7.70 -0.30 -14.46
N THR A 152 8.11 -1.17 -13.53
CA THR A 152 7.44 -2.46 -13.31
C THR A 152 5.99 -2.27 -12.90
N LEU A 153 5.70 -1.35 -11.97
CA LEU A 153 4.34 -1.04 -11.52
C LEU A 153 3.48 -0.48 -12.66
N LEU A 154 4.05 0.37 -13.50
CA LEU A 154 3.34 0.95 -14.65
C LEU A 154 3.17 -0.04 -15.80
N ASP A 155 4.12 -0.94 -16.01
CA ASP A 155 3.99 -1.99 -17.04
C ASP A 155 2.89 -2.99 -16.67
N MET A 156 2.69 -3.27 -15.37
CA MET A 156 1.52 -4.04 -14.91
C MET A 156 0.20 -3.36 -15.30
N ILE A 157 0.13 -2.02 -15.24
CA ILE A 157 -1.04 -1.26 -15.70
C ILE A 157 -1.21 -1.40 -17.21
N LYS A 158 -0.12 -1.30 -18.00
CA LYS A 158 -0.18 -1.46 -19.45
C LYS A 158 -0.57 -2.87 -19.90
N GLU A 159 -0.16 -3.90 -19.17
CA GLU A 159 -0.52 -5.29 -19.50
C GLU A 159 -2.02 -5.55 -19.42
N THR A 160 -2.76 -4.80 -18.58
CA THR A 160 -4.22 -4.94 -18.51
C THR A 160 -4.92 -4.56 -19.80
N PHE A 161 -4.33 -3.66 -20.60
CA PHE A 161 -4.86 -3.31 -21.92
C PHE A 161 -4.81 -4.48 -22.91
N ARG A 162 -3.86 -5.41 -22.74
CA ARG A 162 -3.66 -6.53 -23.67
C ARG A 162 -4.56 -7.72 -23.38
N ASP A 163 -4.83 -7.95 -22.11
CA ASP A 163 -5.49 -9.19 -21.65
C ASP A 163 -7.02 -9.04 -21.47
N ASN A 164 -7.60 -7.82 -21.61
CA ASN A 164 -9.01 -7.49 -21.33
C ASN A 164 -9.54 -8.03 -19.99
N THR A 165 -8.65 -8.41 -19.07
CA THR A 165 -9.00 -9.07 -17.80
C THR A 165 -9.22 -8.11 -16.65
N LYS A 166 -8.72 -6.87 -16.77
CA LYS A 166 -8.86 -5.79 -15.78
C LYS A 166 -8.76 -4.44 -16.44
N SER A 167 -9.43 -3.44 -15.88
CA SER A 167 -9.31 -2.07 -16.36
C SER A 167 -8.08 -1.38 -15.74
N GLU A 168 -7.49 -0.43 -16.45
CA GLU A 168 -6.47 0.48 -15.92
C GLU A 168 -6.91 1.08 -14.58
N ASN A 169 -8.18 1.49 -14.51
CA ASN A 169 -8.76 2.11 -13.32
C ASN A 169 -8.72 1.19 -12.09
N GLU A 170 -8.93 -0.13 -12.25
CA GLU A 170 -8.85 -1.09 -11.16
C GLU A 170 -7.44 -1.18 -10.55
N LEU A 171 -6.39 -1.14 -11.39
CA LEU A 171 -5.02 -1.15 -10.87
C LEU A 171 -4.61 0.20 -10.25
N ILE A 172 -5.06 1.32 -10.83
CA ILE A 172 -4.84 2.63 -10.20
C ILE A 172 -5.57 2.70 -8.86
N GLU A 173 -6.79 2.18 -8.79
CA GLU A 173 -7.53 2.08 -7.52
C GLU A 173 -6.80 1.19 -6.51
N LEU A 174 -6.31 0.02 -6.94
CA LEU A 174 -5.49 -0.85 -6.09
C LEU A 174 -4.26 -0.11 -5.54
N TYR A 175 -3.47 0.54 -6.41
CA TYR A 175 -2.25 1.27 -6.02
C TYR A 175 -2.54 2.46 -5.11
N SER A 176 -3.71 3.07 -5.29
CA SER A 176 -4.18 4.19 -4.48
C SER A 176 -4.68 3.77 -3.09
N ASN A 177 -5.08 2.50 -2.90
CA ASN A 177 -5.78 2.06 -1.68
C ASN A 177 -5.09 0.94 -0.88
N VAL A 178 -4.00 0.32 -1.36
CA VAL A 178 -3.22 -0.61 -0.54
C VAL A 178 -2.64 0.08 0.70
N ASP A 179 -2.44 -0.65 1.80
CA ASP A 179 -1.95 -0.07 3.05
C ASP A 179 -0.60 0.66 2.86
N MET A 180 0.29 0.11 2.01
CA MET A 180 1.58 0.71 1.67
C MET A 180 1.93 0.48 0.20
N ILE A 181 2.41 1.52 -0.48
CA ILE A 181 3.12 1.38 -1.76
C ILE A 181 4.59 1.79 -1.58
N ILE A 182 5.49 0.99 -2.14
CA ILE A 182 6.93 1.23 -2.09
C ILE A 182 7.45 1.30 -3.53
N ILE A 183 7.95 2.47 -3.93
CA ILE A 183 8.57 2.68 -5.23
C ILE A 183 10.08 2.66 -5.04
N ASP A 184 10.72 1.61 -5.53
CA ASP A 184 12.16 1.41 -5.38
C ASP A 184 12.94 2.06 -6.52
N ASP A 185 14.08 2.66 -6.17
CA ASP A 185 15.08 3.28 -7.05
C ASP A 185 14.51 4.35 -8.01
N LEU A 186 13.61 5.19 -7.49
CA LEU A 186 12.94 6.25 -8.26
C LEU A 186 13.96 7.24 -8.85
N GLY A 187 13.76 7.61 -10.12
CA GLY A 187 14.58 8.57 -10.86
C GLY A 187 15.72 7.94 -11.67
N THR A 188 15.91 6.62 -11.62
CA THR A 188 16.95 5.93 -12.43
C THR A 188 16.51 5.66 -13.86
N GLU A 189 15.22 5.70 -14.11
CA GLU A 189 14.58 5.36 -15.37
C GLU A 189 14.17 6.61 -16.15
N LYS A 190 14.05 6.47 -17.48
CA LYS A 190 13.42 7.50 -18.30
C LYS A 190 11.91 7.39 -18.11
N ILE A 191 11.26 8.48 -17.70
CA ILE A 191 9.84 8.51 -17.42
C ILE A 191 9.12 9.23 -18.55
N SER A 192 8.09 8.57 -19.12
CA SER A 192 7.21 9.20 -20.13
C SER A 192 6.17 10.10 -19.44
N ARG A 193 5.58 11.04 -20.20
CA ARG A 193 4.49 11.88 -19.71
C ARG A 193 3.33 11.05 -19.16
N TRP A 194 2.92 9.99 -19.87
CA TRP A 194 1.89 9.06 -19.38
C TRP A 194 2.23 8.48 -18.00
N ALA A 195 3.49 8.08 -17.80
CA ALA A 195 3.97 7.54 -16.53
C ALA A 195 3.88 8.57 -15.40
N LEU A 196 4.22 9.84 -15.68
CA LEU A 196 4.08 10.93 -14.71
C LEU A 196 2.61 11.20 -14.35
N GLU A 197 1.71 11.21 -15.33
CA GLU A 197 0.28 11.38 -15.11
C GLU A 197 -0.29 10.27 -14.19
N LYS A 198 0.11 9.00 -14.41
CA LYS A 198 -0.31 7.90 -13.55
C LYS A 198 0.29 7.99 -12.14
N LEU A 199 1.57 8.32 -12.05
CA LEU A 199 2.23 8.54 -10.76
C LEU A 199 1.56 9.68 -9.98
N TYR A 200 1.25 10.79 -10.65
CA TYR A 200 0.52 11.91 -10.05
C TYR A 200 -0.83 11.46 -9.49
N THR A 201 -1.63 10.75 -10.27
CA THR A 201 -2.95 10.25 -9.86
C THR A 201 -2.84 9.35 -8.61
N ILE A 202 -1.88 8.41 -8.61
CA ILE A 202 -1.66 7.52 -7.46
C ILE A 202 -1.26 8.32 -6.22
N ILE A 203 -0.33 9.28 -6.34
CA ILE A 203 0.12 10.10 -5.22
C ILE A 203 -1.01 10.97 -4.68
N GLU A 204 -1.82 11.59 -5.57
CA GLU A 204 -2.95 12.43 -5.18
C GLU A 204 -3.98 11.63 -4.38
N ASN A 205 -4.44 10.52 -4.93
CA ASN A 205 -5.41 9.64 -4.27
C ASN A 205 -4.89 9.15 -2.90
N ARG A 206 -3.60 8.79 -2.81
CA ARG A 206 -3.01 8.35 -1.55
C ARG A 206 -2.91 9.48 -0.54
N LYS A 207 -2.63 10.71 -0.99
CA LYS A 207 -2.63 11.91 -0.13
C LYS A 207 -4.02 12.18 0.45
N GLU A 208 -5.05 12.15 -0.40
CA GLU A 208 -6.44 12.33 0.01
C GLU A 208 -6.90 11.25 1.01
N ASN A 209 -6.55 10.00 0.74
CA ASN A 209 -6.87 8.84 1.59
C ASN A 209 -5.95 8.72 2.83
N ARG A 210 -4.98 9.63 3.01
CA ARG A 210 -3.98 9.59 4.09
C ARG A 210 -3.21 8.28 4.17
N LEU A 211 -2.91 7.69 3.02
CA LEU A 211 -2.16 6.44 2.91
C LEU A 211 -0.68 6.71 2.63
N PRO A 212 0.24 6.09 3.38
CA PRO A 212 1.66 6.34 3.24
C PRO A 212 2.25 5.75 1.95
N ILE A 213 3.31 6.39 1.46
CA ILE A 213 4.14 5.93 0.34
C ILE A 213 5.60 5.90 0.78
N ILE A 214 6.35 4.88 0.37
CA ILE A 214 7.81 4.83 0.56
C ILE A 214 8.49 4.96 -0.79
N ILE A 215 9.50 5.81 -0.84
CA ILE A 215 10.35 6.01 -2.02
C ILE A 215 11.79 5.72 -1.63
N THR A 216 12.49 4.92 -2.41
CA THR A 216 13.95 4.88 -2.37
C THR A 216 14.52 5.56 -3.61
N THR A 217 15.56 6.33 -3.45
CA THR A 217 16.20 7.05 -4.55
C THR A 217 17.67 7.34 -4.23
N ARG A 218 18.49 7.54 -5.26
CA ARG A 218 19.85 8.05 -5.12
C ARG A 218 19.93 9.56 -5.25
N PHE A 219 18.87 10.20 -5.67
CA PHE A 219 18.80 11.62 -5.95
C PHE A 219 18.23 12.38 -4.76
N ASP A 220 18.67 13.61 -4.57
CA ASP A 220 17.98 14.58 -3.74
C ASP A 220 16.76 15.17 -4.48
N LYS A 221 16.11 16.15 -3.86
CA LYS A 221 14.91 16.77 -4.44
C LYS A 221 15.20 17.38 -5.81
N GLN A 222 16.29 18.13 -5.92
CA GLN A 222 16.66 18.82 -7.15
C GLN A 222 17.05 17.82 -8.25
N GLY A 223 17.82 16.78 -7.92
CA GLY A 223 18.18 15.71 -8.84
C GLY A 223 16.95 14.94 -9.37
N LEU A 224 15.92 14.73 -8.55
CA LEU A 224 14.66 14.13 -9.03
C LEU A 224 13.92 15.05 -10.00
N ILE A 225 13.88 16.36 -9.72
CA ILE A 225 13.28 17.34 -10.64
C ILE A 225 14.02 17.30 -11.98
N GLU A 226 15.33 17.41 -11.99
CA GLU A 226 16.14 17.37 -13.22
C GLU A 226 15.94 16.06 -14.01
N ARG A 227 15.88 14.93 -13.33
CA ARG A 227 15.64 13.63 -13.98
C ARG A 227 14.26 13.53 -14.63
N PHE A 228 13.23 14.08 -13.99
CA PHE A 228 11.86 14.02 -14.48
C PHE A 228 11.56 15.11 -15.51
N SER A 229 12.21 16.26 -15.45
CA SER A 229 12.04 17.36 -16.42
C SER A 229 12.45 16.98 -17.85
N GLN A 230 13.20 15.89 -18.03
CA GLN A 230 13.43 15.32 -19.37
C GLN A 230 12.16 14.88 -20.10
N SER A 231 11.02 14.79 -19.41
CA SER A 231 9.70 14.48 -19.96
C SER A 231 8.96 15.67 -20.56
N GLN A 232 9.51 16.87 -20.52
CA GLN A 232 8.96 18.13 -21.06
C GLN A 232 7.68 18.66 -20.35
N ASP A 233 7.34 18.17 -19.16
CA ASP A 233 6.20 18.65 -18.35
C ASP A 233 6.66 19.09 -16.95
N GLU A 234 7.32 20.24 -16.90
CA GLU A 234 7.92 20.78 -15.67
C GLU A 234 6.88 21.01 -14.55
N GLN A 235 5.68 21.49 -14.92
CA GLN A 235 4.63 21.75 -13.92
C GLN A 235 4.14 20.48 -13.25
N LEU A 236 3.96 19.40 -14.02
CA LEU A 236 3.56 18.10 -13.49
C LEU A 236 4.68 17.49 -12.62
N VAL A 237 5.93 17.64 -13.04
CA VAL A 237 7.10 17.19 -12.27
C VAL A 237 7.17 17.90 -10.92
N ASP A 238 7.07 19.23 -10.90
CA ASP A 238 7.08 20.02 -9.66
C ASP A 238 5.91 19.65 -8.74
N ALA A 239 4.73 19.41 -9.29
CA ALA A 239 3.57 18.98 -8.52
C ALA A 239 3.82 17.61 -7.85
N ILE A 240 4.34 16.62 -8.60
CA ILE A 240 4.67 15.29 -8.10
C ILE A 240 5.69 15.38 -6.98
N ILE A 241 6.83 16.01 -7.24
CA ILE A 241 7.95 16.06 -6.28
C ILE A 241 7.54 16.84 -5.02
N SER A 242 6.85 17.99 -5.18
CA SER A 242 6.37 18.76 -4.05
C SER A 242 5.40 17.97 -3.17
N LYS A 243 4.46 17.21 -3.77
CA LYS A 243 3.54 16.35 -3.02
C LYS A 243 4.26 15.23 -2.29
N LEU A 244 5.22 14.54 -2.93
CA LEU A 244 6.01 13.49 -2.28
C LEU A 244 6.74 14.01 -1.04
N TYR A 245 7.40 15.17 -1.16
CA TYR A 245 8.12 15.78 -0.02
C TYR A 245 7.20 16.32 1.08
N GLN A 246 5.95 16.69 0.77
CA GLN A 246 4.95 17.03 1.78
C GLN A 246 4.41 15.79 2.52
N MET A 247 4.26 14.67 1.81
CA MET A 247 3.69 13.44 2.35
C MET A 247 4.70 12.58 3.11
N CYS A 248 6.01 12.80 2.93
CA CYS A 248 7.04 11.88 3.42
C CYS A 248 8.02 12.55 4.37
N TYR A 249 8.58 11.77 5.28
CA TYR A 249 9.79 12.12 6.03
C TYR A 249 11.03 11.68 5.25
N GLY A 250 12.11 12.45 5.34
CA GLY A 250 13.39 12.10 4.72
C GLY A 250 14.24 11.22 5.64
N ILE A 251 14.82 10.16 5.09
CA ILE A 251 15.87 9.35 5.73
C ILE A 251 17.06 9.31 4.76
N SER A 252 18.25 9.69 5.24
CA SER A 252 19.47 9.61 4.46
C SER A 252 20.38 8.49 4.98
N LEU A 253 20.80 7.59 4.09
CA LEU A 253 21.82 6.58 4.34
C LEU A 253 23.15 7.12 3.83
N LYS A 254 24.19 7.11 4.68
CA LYS A 254 25.50 7.68 4.36
C LYS A 254 26.59 6.61 4.32
N ASN A 255 27.62 6.86 3.51
CA ASN A 255 28.82 6.03 3.50
C ASN A 255 29.73 6.43 4.67
N ILE A 256 30.35 5.45 5.32
CA ILE A 256 31.26 5.69 6.47
C ILE A 256 32.54 6.44 6.04
N LYS A 257 32.92 6.36 4.77
CA LYS A 257 34.19 6.92 4.26
C LYS A 257 34.27 8.46 4.26
N GLU A 258 33.17 9.20 4.38
CA GLU A 258 33.21 10.68 4.34
C GLU A 258 33.62 11.35 5.66
N LYS A 259 33.81 10.61 6.76
CA LYS A 259 34.26 11.23 8.03
C LYS A 259 35.78 11.29 8.21
N ALA A 260 36.59 10.69 7.32
CA ALA A 260 38.02 10.66 7.45
C ALA A 260 38.77 11.74 6.67
N SER A 261 38.08 12.56 5.84
CA SER A 261 38.76 13.52 4.95
C SER A 261 38.72 14.99 5.40
N THR A 262 38.22 15.30 6.61
CA THR A 262 38.16 16.70 7.09
C THR A 262 38.94 16.99 8.37
N SER A 263 39.83 16.09 8.81
CA SER A 263 40.63 16.32 10.03
C SER A 263 42.16 16.40 9.87
N ASP A 264 42.70 16.49 8.64
CA ASP A 264 44.13 16.69 8.47
C ASP A 264 44.47 17.73 7.40
N GLN A 265 44.17 19.00 7.67
CA GLN A 265 44.89 20.15 7.11
C GLN A 265 44.82 21.32 8.07
N THR A 266 45.47 21.21 9.23
CA THR A 266 45.98 22.37 9.97
C THR A 266 47.12 21.96 10.86
N LYS A 267 48.30 21.87 10.27
CA LYS A 267 49.60 22.04 10.94
C LYS A 267 50.67 22.21 9.87
N CYS A 268 51.03 23.41 9.51
CA CYS A 268 52.37 24.00 9.43
C CYS A 268 52.22 25.46 9.17
#